data_e15e01004bc8ff260bab883f24cd832e
#
_entry.id   e15e01004bc8ff260bab883f24cd832e
#
_cell.length_a   1.000
_cell.length_b   1.000
_cell.length_c   1.000
_cell.angle_alpha   90.00
_cell.angle_beta   90.00
_cell.angle_gamma   90.00
#
_symmetry.space_group_name_H-M   'P 1'
#
loop_
_entity.id
_entity.type
_entity.pdbx_description
1 polymer ?
#
loop_
_entity_poly.entity_id
_entity_poly.type
_entity_poly.pdbx_seq_one_letter_code
_entity_poly.pdbx_strand_id
1 'polypeptide(L)'
;MGTDWLGRCIWSRILSGASSSIFASLMIVALSMLVGCTIGLISGYMGGIADEIMMRIVDVFLAFPGIVLSIAVAGMLGPGIRNGVLALAATGWTQYARLIRSYVLSLREENYVKAARLNGQSEWSILLHHIFPNAIRPVVVTGTLHLSGAMLSISGLSFLGLGSSSAEWGSMLSEGRSLMQQCPWVVLYPALAIFMVTILFNLFGDSVRDALDPKETMKL
;
A
#
# COMPACT_ATOMS: atom_id res chain seq x y z
N MET A 1 18.35 24.79 9.71
CA MET A 1 18.41 23.32 9.78
C MET A 1 19.83 22.77 9.54
N GLY A 2 20.75 23.53 8.99
CA GLY A 2 22.13 23.11 8.76
C GLY A 2 22.32 22.31 7.48
N THR A 3 23.54 21.76 7.33
CA THR A 3 23.98 20.95 6.19
C THR A 3 24.31 19.53 6.64
N ASP A 4 24.28 18.58 5.70
CA ASP A 4 24.81 17.25 5.89
C ASP A 4 26.35 17.23 5.78
N TRP A 5 26.95 16.05 5.90
CA TRP A 5 28.39 15.85 5.83
C TRP A 5 29.00 16.18 4.45
N LEU A 6 28.21 16.30 3.39
CA LEU A 6 28.57 16.75 2.05
C LEU A 6 28.30 18.23 1.82
N GLY A 7 27.92 19.00 2.85
CA GLY A 7 27.57 20.40 2.74
C GLY A 7 26.21 20.70 2.07
N ARG A 8 25.39 19.66 1.82
CA ARG A 8 24.05 19.83 1.20
C ARG A 8 23.06 20.32 2.25
N CYS A 9 22.23 21.31 1.89
CA CYS A 9 21.21 21.87 2.78
C CYS A 9 20.14 20.81 3.10
N ILE A 10 19.93 20.49 4.39
CA ILE A 10 18.95 19.49 4.85
C ILE A 10 17.53 19.90 4.46
N TRP A 11 17.16 21.18 4.61
CA TRP A 11 15.85 21.67 4.25
C TRP A 11 15.52 21.45 2.76
N SER A 12 16.44 21.82 1.88
CA SER A 12 16.30 21.60 0.43
C SER A 12 16.12 20.11 0.09
N ARG A 13 16.87 19.23 0.77
CA ARG A 13 16.78 17.79 0.59
C ARG A 13 15.43 17.22 1.09
N ILE A 14 14.91 17.73 2.21
CA ILE A 14 13.59 17.32 2.72
C ILE A 14 12.49 17.70 1.70
N LEU A 15 12.53 18.92 1.17
CA LEU A 15 11.55 19.36 0.18
C LEU A 15 11.64 18.57 -1.13
N SER A 16 12.84 18.37 -1.65
CA SER A 16 13.02 17.58 -2.88
C SER A 16 12.71 16.10 -2.68
N GLY A 17 13.02 15.55 -1.49
CA GLY A 17 12.72 14.16 -1.14
C GLY A 17 11.24 13.86 -0.87
N ALA A 18 10.45 14.90 -0.57
CA ALA A 18 9.01 14.74 -0.31
C ALA A 18 8.29 14.08 -1.49
N SER A 19 8.51 14.58 -2.71
CA SER A 19 7.87 14.03 -3.90
C SER A 19 8.22 12.56 -4.12
N SER A 20 9.49 12.19 -3.98
CA SER A 20 9.95 10.81 -4.16
C SER A 20 9.37 9.86 -3.11
N SER A 21 9.41 10.26 -1.84
CA SER A 21 8.94 9.43 -0.72
C SER A 21 7.40 9.27 -0.71
N ILE A 22 6.67 10.36 -0.95
CA ILE A 22 5.20 10.34 -1.00
C ILE A 22 4.73 9.56 -2.23
N PHE A 23 5.30 9.82 -3.41
CA PHE A 23 4.91 9.12 -4.62
C PHE A 23 5.21 7.61 -4.55
N ALA A 24 6.35 7.23 -3.94
CA ALA A 24 6.67 5.82 -3.72
C ALA A 24 5.61 5.11 -2.87
N SER A 25 5.17 5.71 -1.75
CA SER A 25 4.14 5.12 -0.90
C SER A 25 2.80 4.98 -1.62
N LEU A 26 2.40 5.99 -2.42
CA LEU A 26 1.20 5.91 -3.25
C LEU A 26 1.29 4.80 -4.29
N MET A 27 2.43 4.66 -4.97
CA MET A 27 2.65 3.62 -5.97
C MET A 27 2.66 2.21 -5.38
N ILE A 28 3.23 2.01 -4.18
CA ILE A 28 3.17 0.73 -3.48
C ILE A 28 1.72 0.31 -3.25
N VAL A 29 0.91 1.19 -2.67
CA VAL A 29 -0.50 0.89 -2.39
C VAL A 29 -1.28 0.67 -3.69
N ALA A 30 -1.12 1.53 -4.69
CA ALA A 30 -1.82 1.43 -5.96
C ALA A 30 -1.52 0.12 -6.70
N LEU A 31 -0.24 -0.27 -6.80
CA LEU A 31 0.17 -1.52 -7.44
C LEU A 31 -0.30 -2.74 -6.65
N SER A 32 -0.18 -2.71 -5.32
CA SER A 32 -0.67 -3.79 -4.45
C SER A 32 -2.18 -3.96 -4.57
N MET A 33 -2.95 -2.85 -4.58
CA MET A 33 -4.39 -2.88 -4.79
C MET A 33 -4.74 -3.41 -6.18
N LEU A 34 -4.09 -2.92 -7.23
CA LEU A 34 -4.37 -3.35 -8.59
C LEU A 34 -4.23 -4.87 -8.76
N VAL A 35 -3.10 -5.41 -8.33
CA VAL A 35 -2.81 -6.86 -8.42
C VAL A 35 -3.75 -7.65 -7.50
N GLY A 36 -3.85 -7.23 -6.22
CA GLY A 36 -4.66 -7.93 -5.23
C GLY A 36 -6.14 -7.92 -5.57
N CYS A 37 -6.68 -6.77 -5.98
CA CYS A 37 -8.10 -6.69 -6.37
C CYS A 37 -8.41 -7.55 -7.60
N THR A 38 -7.54 -7.58 -8.58
CA THR A 38 -7.74 -8.40 -9.78
C THR A 38 -7.79 -9.88 -9.42
N ILE A 39 -6.79 -10.35 -8.65
CA ILE A 39 -6.71 -11.75 -8.23
C ILE A 39 -7.88 -12.13 -7.33
N GLY A 40 -8.16 -11.34 -6.31
CA GLY A 40 -9.21 -11.65 -5.35
C GLY A 40 -10.63 -11.52 -5.92
N LEU A 41 -10.85 -10.61 -6.90
CA LEU A 41 -12.12 -10.49 -7.63
C LEU A 41 -12.39 -11.76 -8.45
N ILE A 42 -11.40 -12.21 -9.23
CA ILE A 42 -11.49 -13.42 -10.04
C ILE A 42 -11.68 -14.65 -9.16
N SER A 43 -10.84 -14.81 -8.13
CA SER A 43 -10.89 -15.90 -7.16
C SER A 43 -12.25 -16.00 -6.47
N GLY A 44 -12.73 -14.91 -5.87
CA GLY A 44 -14.00 -14.90 -5.15
C GLY A 44 -15.23 -15.11 -6.04
N TYR A 45 -15.14 -14.68 -7.32
CA TYR A 45 -16.25 -14.84 -8.25
C TYR A 45 -16.30 -16.24 -8.89
N MET A 46 -15.19 -16.75 -9.38
CA MET A 46 -15.13 -18.07 -10.03
C MET A 46 -15.35 -19.21 -9.02
N GLY A 47 -14.77 -19.11 -7.82
CA GLY A 47 -14.85 -20.16 -6.82
C GLY A 47 -14.13 -21.45 -7.24
N GLY A 48 -14.45 -22.57 -6.55
CA GLY A 48 -13.94 -23.90 -6.89
C GLY A 48 -12.42 -24.01 -6.85
N ILE A 49 -11.85 -24.84 -7.74
CA ILE A 49 -10.41 -25.13 -7.79
C ILE A 49 -9.55 -23.88 -8.09
N ALA A 50 -10.06 -22.97 -8.93
CA ALA A 50 -9.34 -21.73 -9.26
C ALA A 50 -9.15 -20.84 -8.03
N ASP A 51 -10.20 -20.70 -7.22
CA ASP A 51 -10.14 -19.99 -5.94
C ASP A 51 -9.17 -20.66 -4.96
N GLU A 52 -9.24 -21.98 -4.84
CA GLU A 52 -8.36 -22.73 -3.95
C GLU A 52 -6.88 -22.54 -4.29
N ILE A 53 -6.52 -22.65 -5.58
CA ILE A 53 -5.13 -22.48 -6.03
C ILE A 53 -4.66 -21.04 -5.77
N MET A 54 -5.46 -20.03 -6.15
CA MET A 54 -5.09 -18.62 -5.94
C MET A 54 -4.89 -18.30 -4.45
N MET A 55 -5.77 -18.82 -3.58
CA MET A 55 -5.65 -18.59 -2.14
C MET A 55 -4.47 -19.36 -1.53
N ARG A 56 -4.11 -20.54 -2.05
CA ARG A 56 -2.88 -21.22 -1.63
C ARG A 56 -1.62 -20.38 -1.92
N ILE A 57 -1.58 -19.74 -3.08
CA ILE A 57 -0.48 -18.81 -3.39
C ILE A 57 -0.46 -17.66 -2.38
N VAL A 58 -1.61 -17.04 -2.10
CA VAL A 58 -1.74 -15.98 -1.10
C VAL A 58 -1.26 -16.46 0.28
N ASP A 59 -1.63 -17.67 0.69
CA ASP A 59 -1.25 -18.25 1.97
C ASP A 59 0.26 -18.47 2.09
N VAL A 60 0.92 -18.91 1.00
CA VAL A 60 2.38 -19.05 0.95
C VAL A 60 3.07 -17.70 1.20
N PHE A 61 2.60 -16.61 0.55
CA PHE A 61 3.16 -15.28 0.78
C PHE A 61 2.94 -14.81 2.23
N LEU A 62 1.76 -15.06 2.80
CA LEU A 62 1.41 -14.63 4.16
C LEU A 62 2.04 -15.50 5.25
N ALA A 63 2.60 -16.66 4.91
CA ALA A 63 3.37 -17.47 5.86
C ALA A 63 4.71 -16.82 6.25
N PHE A 64 5.21 -15.87 5.44
CA PHE A 64 6.43 -15.13 5.74
C PHE A 64 6.09 -13.75 6.34
N PRO A 65 6.90 -13.23 7.29
CA PRO A 65 6.78 -11.84 7.72
C PRO A 65 6.97 -10.91 6.52
N GLY A 66 5.94 -10.09 6.19
CA GLY A 66 5.92 -9.29 4.95
C GLY A 66 7.15 -8.40 4.74
N ILE A 67 7.63 -7.76 5.82
CA ILE A 67 8.84 -6.91 5.73
C ILE A 67 10.10 -7.73 5.39
N VAL A 68 10.23 -8.93 5.93
CA VAL A 68 11.39 -9.81 5.67
C VAL A 68 11.38 -10.27 4.21
N LEU A 69 10.21 -10.66 3.70
CA LEU A 69 10.07 -11.04 2.29
C LEU A 69 10.36 -9.85 1.36
N SER A 70 9.89 -8.65 1.73
CA SER A 70 10.16 -7.43 0.95
C SER A 70 11.65 -7.07 0.92
N ILE A 71 12.38 -7.24 2.04
CA ILE A 71 13.83 -7.04 2.10
C ILE A 71 14.55 -8.04 1.20
N ALA A 72 14.14 -9.31 1.22
CA ALA A 72 14.73 -10.35 0.37
C ALA A 72 14.54 -10.02 -1.13
N VAL A 73 13.31 -9.66 -1.52
CA VAL A 73 13.00 -9.29 -2.91
C VAL A 73 13.75 -8.02 -3.32
N ALA A 74 13.78 -6.98 -2.47
CA ALA A 74 14.51 -5.75 -2.75
C ALA A 74 16.02 -5.99 -2.86
N GLY A 75 16.58 -6.87 -2.02
CA GLY A 75 17.98 -7.26 -2.08
C GLY A 75 18.34 -7.97 -3.39
N MET A 76 17.43 -8.79 -3.94
CA MET A 76 17.63 -9.44 -5.25
C MET A 76 17.54 -8.44 -6.43
N LEU A 77 16.66 -7.44 -6.33
CA LEU A 77 16.49 -6.41 -7.36
C LEU A 77 17.60 -5.34 -7.33
N GLY A 78 18.31 -5.23 -6.19
CA GLY A 78 19.34 -4.22 -5.96
C GLY A 78 18.78 -2.90 -5.44
N PRO A 79 19.69 -1.96 -5.03
CA PRO A 79 19.29 -0.69 -4.45
C PRO A 79 18.53 0.20 -5.44
N GLY A 80 17.59 0.98 -4.92
CA GLY A 80 16.83 1.95 -5.68
C GLY A 80 15.37 2.03 -5.28
N ILE A 81 14.80 3.25 -5.28
CA ILE A 81 13.41 3.49 -4.87
C ILE A 81 12.41 2.68 -5.71
N ARG A 82 12.66 2.53 -7.01
CA ARG A 82 11.79 1.73 -7.91
C ARG A 82 11.78 0.26 -7.49
N ASN A 83 12.95 -0.29 -7.18
CA ASN A 83 13.10 -1.67 -6.74
C ASN A 83 12.44 -1.90 -5.38
N GLY A 84 12.56 -0.93 -4.47
CA GLY A 84 11.83 -0.94 -3.19
C GLY A 84 10.32 -0.92 -3.37
N VAL A 85 9.80 -0.06 -4.27
CA VAL A 85 8.36 -0.02 -4.61
C VAL A 85 7.89 -1.37 -5.17
N LEU A 86 8.63 -1.94 -6.12
CA LEU A 86 8.27 -3.25 -6.70
C LEU A 86 8.32 -4.37 -5.68
N ALA A 87 9.33 -4.39 -4.81
CA ALA A 87 9.46 -5.39 -3.75
C ALA A 87 8.29 -5.34 -2.75
N LEU A 88 7.94 -4.13 -2.30
CA LEU A 88 6.81 -3.94 -1.38
C LEU A 88 5.46 -4.22 -2.04
N ALA A 89 5.28 -3.86 -3.30
CA ALA A 89 4.06 -4.17 -4.05
C ALA A 89 3.92 -5.68 -4.31
N ALA A 90 5.04 -6.36 -4.64
CA ALA A 90 5.07 -7.82 -4.88
C ALA A 90 4.74 -8.65 -3.64
N THR A 91 4.79 -8.08 -2.45
CA THR A 91 4.43 -8.75 -1.19
C THR A 91 3.11 -8.24 -0.62
N GLY A 92 2.78 -6.98 -0.83
CA GLY A 92 1.62 -6.30 -0.24
C GLY A 92 0.27 -6.62 -0.90
N TRP A 93 0.24 -7.14 -2.13
CA TRP A 93 -1.01 -7.44 -2.87
C TRP A 93 -1.88 -8.50 -2.20
N THR A 94 -1.29 -9.40 -1.43
CA THR A 94 -1.97 -10.56 -0.82
C THR A 94 -3.08 -10.16 0.15
N GLN A 95 -2.88 -9.08 0.90
CA GLN A 95 -3.88 -8.55 1.83
C GLN A 95 -5.12 -8.04 1.09
N TYR A 96 -4.93 -7.35 -0.03
CA TYR A 96 -6.02 -6.86 -0.87
C TYR A 96 -6.73 -8.00 -1.59
N ALA A 97 -6.01 -9.02 -2.05
CA ALA A 97 -6.62 -10.20 -2.67
C ALA A 97 -7.58 -10.91 -1.71
N ARG A 98 -7.15 -11.14 -0.47
CA ARG A 98 -7.99 -11.77 0.56
C ARG A 98 -9.17 -10.88 0.95
N LEU A 99 -8.94 -9.58 1.06
CA LEU A 99 -9.96 -8.61 1.43
C LEU A 99 -11.08 -8.56 0.38
N ILE A 100 -10.75 -8.30 -0.89
CA ILE A 100 -11.78 -8.18 -1.94
C ILE A 100 -12.49 -9.50 -2.19
N ARG A 101 -11.76 -10.63 -2.11
CA ARG A 101 -12.37 -11.96 -2.20
C ARG A 101 -13.47 -12.15 -1.16
N SER A 102 -13.25 -11.75 0.09
CA SER A 102 -14.26 -11.87 1.15
C SER A 102 -15.53 -11.07 0.84
N TYR A 103 -15.37 -9.86 0.31
CA TYR A 103 -16.51 -9.04 -0.12
C TYR A 103 -17.23 -9.64 -1.33
N VAL A 104 -16.49 -10.14 -2.32
CA VAL A 104 -17.09 -10.78 -3.51
C VAL A 104 -17.91 -11.98 -3.13
N LEU A 105 -17.40 -12.84 -2.23
CA LEU A 105 -18.16 -14.01 -1.73
C LEU A 105 -19.46 -13.61 -1.03
N SER A 106 -19.44 -12.54 -0.25
CA SER A 106 -20.67 -12.03 0.39
C SER A 106 -21.63 -11.44 -0.63
N LEU A 107 -21.14 -10.59 -1.53
CA LEU A 107 -21.98 -9.86 -2.50
C LEU A 107 -22.62 -10.78 -3.54
N ARG A 108 -21.98 -11.88 -3.94
CA ARG A 108 -22.54 -12.80 -4.94
C ARG A 108 -23.79 -13.55 -4.43
N GLU A 109 -24.01 -13.59 -3.11
CA GLU A 109 -25.19 -14.21 -2.49
C GLU A 109 -26.34 -13.20 -2.29
N GLU A 110 -26.12 -11.92 -2.60
CA GLU A 110 -27.14 -10.88 -2.45
C GLU A 110 -28.30 -11.01 -3.45
N ASN A 111 -29.48 -10.60 -3.02
CA ASN A 111 -30.72 -10.76 -3.80
C ASN A 111 -30.68 -10.01 -5.14
N TYR A 112 -30.04 -8.83 -5.20
CA TYR A 112 -29.94 -8.08 -6.45
C TYR A 112 -29.02 -8.78 -7.48
N VAL A 113 -27.98 -9.51 -7.03
CA VAL A 113 -27.12 -10.32 -7.90
C VAL A 113 -27.90 -11.53 -8.43
N LYS A 114 -28.67 -12.21 -7.56
CA LYS A 114 -29.55 -13.32 -7.95
C LYS A 114 -30.60 -12.86 -8.96
N ALA A 115 -31.20 -11.70 -8.75
CA ALA A 115 -32.17 -11.12 -9.68
C ALA A 115 -31.54 -10.78 -11.05
N ALA A 116 -30.33 -10.20 -11.06
CA ALA A 116 -29.61 -9.91 -12.30
C ALA A 116 -29.31 -11.19 -13.11
N ARG A 117 -28.96 -12.28 -12.42
CA ARG A 117 -28.72 -13.60 -13.03
C ARG A 117 -30.01 -14.19 -13.61
N LEU A 118 -31.13 -14.09 -12.90
CA LEU A 118 -32.44 -14.53 -13.38
C LEU A 118 -32.91 -13.73 -14.60
N ASN A 119 -32.52 -12.45 -14.70
CA ASN A 119 -32.80 -11.60 -15.87
C ASN A 119 -31.88 -11.90 -17.08
N GLY A 120 -31.06 -12.94 -17.02
CA GLY A 120 -30.21 -13.37 -18.13
C GLY A 120 -28.97 -12.51 -18.37
N GLN A 121 -28.55 -11.68 -17.41
CA GLN A 121 -27.29 -10.94 -17.53
C GLN A 121 -26.08 -11.88 -17.54
N SER A 122 -25.08 -11.54 -18.35
CA SER A 122 -23.83 -12.33 -18.41
C SER A 122 -23.05 -12.21 -17.09
N GLU A 123 -22.34 -13.27 -16.70
CA GLU A 123 -21.56 -13.34 -15.47
C GLU A 123 -20.51 -12.19 -15.40
N TRP A 124 -19.89 -11.82 -16.51
CA TRP A 124 -18.96 -10.68 -16.59
C TRP A 124 -19.67 -9.33 -16.37
N SER A 125 -20.87 -9.17 -16.87
CA SER A 125 -21.68 -7.98 -16.63
C SER A 125 -22.06 -7.86 -15.15
N ILE A 126 -22.47 -8.95 -14.54
CA ILE A 126 -22.78 -9.01 -13.11
C ILE A 126 -21.54 -8.65 -12.28
N LEU A 127 -20.38 -9.23 -12.60
CA LEU A 127 -19.13 -8.97 -11.90
C LEU A 127 -18.73 -7.50 -11.96
N LEU A 128 -18.74 -6.91 -13.16
CA LEU A 128 -18.23 -5.55 -13.37
C LEU A 128 -19.23 -4.45 -12.96
N HIS A 129 -20.54 -4.66 -13.11
CA HIS A 129 -21.52 -3.61 -12.87
C HIS A 129 -22.25 -3.73 -11.52
N HIS A 130 -22.30 -4.94 -10.93
CA HIS A 130 -23.02 -5.16 -9.68
C HIS A 130 -22.11 -5.49 -8.50
N ILE A 131 -21.08 -6.32 -8.69
CA ILE A 131 -20.20 -6.78 -7.61
C ILE A 131 -19.02 -5.84 -7.41
N PHE A 132 -18.23 -5.57 -8.46
CA PHE A 132 -17.01 -4.78 -8.36
C PHE A 132 -17.23 -3.38 -7.76
N PRO A 133 -18.23 -2.57 -8.18
CA PRO A 133 -18.42 -1.23 -7.62
C PRO A 133 -18.75 -1.22 -6.13
N ASN A 134 -19.36 -2.29 -5.62
CA ASN A 134 -19.67 -2.45 -4.20
C ASN A 134 -18.50 -3.04 -3.42
N ALA A 135 -17.75 -3.97 -4.01
CA ALA A 135 -16.59 -4.60 -3.39
C ALA A 135 -15.38 -3.65 -3.28
N ILE A 136 -15.22 -2.68 -4.21
CA ILE A 136 -14.06 -1.80 -4.25
C ILE A 136 -14.07 -0.74 -3.15
N ARG A 137 -15.25 -0.29 -2.69
CA ARG A 137 -15.36 0.76 -1.68
C ARG A 137 -14.56 0.48 -0.40
N PRO A 138 -14.78 -0.64 0.30
CA PRO A 138 -14.01 -0.96 1.50
C PRO A 138 -12.52 -1.21 1.21
N VAL A 139 -12.18 -1.62 -0.01
CA VAL A 139 -10.78 -1.80 -0.42
C VAL A 139 -10.08 -0.45 -0.58
N VAL A 140 -10.75 0.56 -1.14
CA VAL A 140 -10.22 1.94 -1.24
C VAL A 140 -9.96 2.51 0.15
N VAL A 141 -10.91 2.36 1.09
CA VAL A 141 -10.74 2.78 2.49
C VAL A 141 -9.51 2.10 3.10
N THR A 142 -9.40 0.78 2.97
CA THR A 142 -8.23 0.04 3.47
C THR A 142 -6.94 0.52 2.81
N GLY A 143 -6.95 0.78 1.50
CA GLY A 143 -5.81 1.30 0.77
C GLY A 143 -5.33 2.65 1.29
N THR A 144 -6.24 3.59 1.58
CA THR A 144 -5.85 4.89 2.13
C THR A 144 -5.23 4.78 3.53
N LEU A 145 -5.75 3.89 4.38
CA LEU A 145 -5.16 3.61 5.70
C LEU A 145 -3.79 2.94 5.59
N HIS A 146 -3.54 2.15 4.54
CA HIS A 146 -2.25 1.50 4.32
C HIS A 146 -1.16 2.44 3.78
N LEU A 147 -1.48 3.67 3.35
CA LEU A 147 -0.48 4.64 2.87
C LEU A 147 0.59 4.95 3.93
N SER A 148 0.18 5.09 5.19
CA SER A 148 1.09 5.33 6.31
C SER A 148 2.06 4.16 6.52
N GLY A 149 1.57 2.93 6.46
CA GLY A 149 2.38 1.72 6.55
C GLY A 149 3.35 1.57 5.36
N ALA A 150 2.90 1.89 4.14
CA ALA A 150 3.74 1.88 2.95
C ALA A 150 4.87 2.92 3.04
N MET A 151 4.57 4.13 3.57
CA MET A 151 5.56 5.18 3.82
C MET A 151 6.64 4.72 4.80
N LEU A 152 6.25 4.10 5.92
CA LEU A 152 7.18 3.55 6.89
C LEU A 152 8.01 2.39 6.31
N SER A 153 7.38 1.52 5.52
CA SER A 153 8.04 0.35 4.92
C SER A 153 9.10 0.77 3.89
N ILE A 154 8.78 1.70 2.96
CA ILE A 154 9.76 2.16 1.98
C ILE A 154 10.90 2.94 2.65
N SER A 155 10.59 3.76 3.66
CA SER A 155 11.61 4.47 4.43
C SER A 155 12.51 3.49 5.20
N GLY A 156 11.95 2.41 5.74
CA GLY A 156 12.70 1.35 6.40
C GLY A 156 13.63 0.59 5.46
N LEU A 157 13.16 0.23 4.24
CA LEU A 157 14.02 -0.38 3.22
C LEU A 157 15.18 0.53 2.83
N SER A 158 14.88 1.81 2.61
CA SER A 158 15.90 2.82 2.26
C SER A 158 16.90 3.05 3.38
N PHE A 159 16.43 3.03 4.65
CA PHE A 159 17.29 3.10 5.83
C PHE A 159 18.27 1.90 5.92
N LEU A 160 17.86 0.73 5.48
CA LEU A 160 18.70 -0.48 5.42
C LEU A 160 19.69 -0.47 4.24
N GLY A 161 19.74 0.60 3.46
CA GLY A 161 20.67 0.75 2.34
C GLY A 161 20.12 0.25 0.98
N LEU A 162 18.85 -0.13 0.92
CA LEU A 162 18.19 -0.54 -0.31
C LEU A 162 17.49 0.63 -1.03
N GLY A 163 17.64 1.86 -0.51
CA GLY A 163 17.13 3.08 -1.09
C GLY A 163 17.95 3.60 -2.26
N SER A 164 17.60 4.79 -2.72
CA SER A 164 18.30 5.52 -3.79
C SER A 164 19.34 6.48 -3.22
N SER A 165 20.35 6.80 -4.00
CA SER A 165 21.31 7.89 -3.70
C SER A 165 20.68 9.30 -3.86
N SER A 166 19.45 9.39 -4.36
CA SER A 166 18.71 10.65 -4.46
C SER A 166 18.19 11.14 -3.11
N ALA A 167 17.76 12.41 -3.04
CA ALA A 167 17.12 12.95 -1.85
C ALA A 167 15.80 12.21 -1.60
N GLU A 168 15.82 11.30 -0.65
CA GLU A 168 14.71 10.46 -0.20
C GLU A 168 14.80 10.39 1.32
N TRP A 169 13.70 10.51 2.04
CA TRP A 169 13.76 10.65 3.50
C TRP A 169 14.35 9.42 4.20
N GLY A 170 14.07 8.21 3.72
CA GLY A 170 14.67 6.99 4.25
C GLY A 170 16.18 6.92 4.02
N SER A 171 16.66 7.31 2.84
CA SER A 171 18.09 7.39 2.52
C SER A 171 18.79 8.48 3.33
N MET A 172 18.13 9.62 3.59
CA MET A 172 18.66 10.67 4.47
C MET A 172 18.85 10.17 5.90
N LEU A 173 17.94 9.36 6.42
CA LEU A 173 18.10 8.71 7.73
C LEU A 173 19.30 7.76 7.75
N SER A 174 19.48 6.96 6.71
CA SER A 174 20.61 6.04 6.57
C SER A 174 21.94 6.79 6.52
N GLU A 175 22.05 7.83 5.69
CA GLU A 175 23.25 8.69 5.61
C GLU A 175 23.57 9.40 6.93
N GLY A 176 22.55 9.85 7.65
CA GLY A 176 22.71 10.57 8.92
C GLY A 176 23.03 9.67 10.12
N ARG A 177 22.91 8.35 9.98
CA ARG A 177 23.09 7.40 11.09
C ARG A 177 24.47 7.51 11.76
N SER A 178 25.54 7.68 10.99
CA SER A 178 26.90 7.82 11.50
C SER A 178 27.17 9.14 12.24
N LEU A 179 26.34 10.16 11.97
CA LEU A 179 26.44 11.49 12.56
C LEU A 179 25.48 11.71 13.72
N MET A 180 24.69 10.72 14.10
CA MET A 180 23.59 10.87 15.07
C MET A 180 24.08 11.39 16.44
N GLN A 181 25.30 11.02 16.86
CA GLN A 181 25.86 11.46 18.14
C GLN A 181 26.38 12.92 18.10
N GLN A 182 26.89 13.38 16.96
CA GLN A 182 27.47 14.69 16.80
C GLN A 182 26.51 15.75 16.30
N CYS A 183 25.62 15.33 15.36
CA CYS A 183 24.67 16.18 14.65
C CYS A 183 23.28 15.52 14.58
N PRO A 184 22.56 15.35 15.72
CA PRO A 184 21.30 14.60 15.77
C PRO A 184 20.20 15.16 14.85
N TRP A 185 20.25 16.44 14.52
CA TRP A 185 19.27 17.09 13.64
C TRP A 185 19.27 16.54 12.21
N VAL A 186 20.40 15.96 11.73
CA VAL A 186 20.50 15.35 10.39
C VAL A 186 19.53 14.16 10.25
N VAL A 187 19.30 13.42 11.34
CA VAL A 187 18.35 12.30 11.42
C VAL A 187 16.97 12.78 11.86
N LEU A 188 16.92 13.73 12.81
CA LEU A 188 15.66 14.19 13.41
C LEU A 188 14.73 14.84 12.38
N TYR A 189 15.23 15.70 11.50
CA TYR A 189 14.38 16.42 10.55
C TYR A 189 13.74 15.51 9.50
N PRO A 190 14.45 14.57 8.83
CA PRO A 190 13.81 13.60 7.96
C PRO A 190 12.83 12.68 8.70
N ALA A 191 13.15 12.28 9.93
CA ALA A 191 12.24 11.47 10.76
C ALA A 191 10.94 12.22 11.06
N LEU A 192 11.02 13.51 11.40
CA LEU A 192 9.87 14.37 11.61
C LEU A 192 9.03 14.53 10.33
N ALA A 193 9.68 14.64 9.16
CA ALA A 193 8.97 14.72 7.89
C ALA A 193 8.16 13.43 7.62
N ILE A 194 8.76 12.25 7.82
CA ILE A 194 8.08 10.96 7.71
C ILE A 194 6.90 10.90 8.70
N PHE A 195 7.13 11.26 9.96
CA PHE A 195 6.12 11.25 11.01
C PHE A 195 4.92 12.14 10.66
N MET A 196 5.16 13.37 10.22
CA MET A 196 4.10 14.31 9.83
C MET A 196 3.27 13.80 8.66
N VAL A 197 3.91 13.26 7.60
CA VAL A 197 3.19 12.71 6.45
C VAL A 197 2.44 11.43 6.82
N THR A 198 2.98 10.61 7.70
CA THR A 198 2.28 9.42 8.22
C THR A 198 1.00 9.81 8.97
N ILE A 199 1.04 10.86 9.81
CA ILE A 199 -0.17 11.41 10.46
C ILE A 199 -1.17 11.91 9.40
N LEU A 200 -0.70 12.69 8.41
CA LEU A 200 -1.58 13.21 7.36
C LEU A 200 -2.24 12.08 6.55
N PHE A 201 -1.52 11.01 6.24
CA PHE A 201 -2.10 9.84 5.58
C PHE A 201 -3.15 9.13 6.43
N ASN A 202 -2.94 9.02 7.75
CA ASN A 202 -3.93 8.43 8.65
C ASN A 202 -5.20 9.30 8.71
N LEU A 203 -5.05 10.62 8.90
CA LEU A 203 -6.19 11.55 8.91
C LEU A 203 -6.95 11.55 7.58
N PHE A 204 -6.22 11.49 6.46
CA PHE A 204 -6.83 11.36 5.14
C PHE A 204 -7.60 10.04 5.00
N GLY A 205 -7.01 8.93 5.45
CA GLY A 205 -7.65 7.62 5.43
C GLY A 205 -8.94 7.58 6.27
N ASP A 206 -8.92 8.17 7.45
CA ASP A 206 -10.11 8.29 8.30
C ASP A 206 -11.19 9.14 7.63
N SER A 207 -10.82 10.28 7.02
CA SER A 207 -11.76 11.14 6.28
C SER A 207 -12.40 10.41 5.08
N VAL A 208 -11.62 9.60 4.35
CA VAL A 208 -12.13 8.78 3.24
C VAL A 208 -13.07 7.69 3.76
N ARG A 209 -12.74 7.08 4.89
CA ARG A 209 -13.59 6.09 5.55
C ARG A 209 -14.94 6.69 5.92
N ASP A 210 -14.94 7.83 6.60
CA ASP A 210 -16.18 8.51 7.03
C ASP A 210 -17.03 8.91 5.83
N ALA A 211 -16.41 9.41 4.75
CA ALA A 211 -17.13 9.79 3.53
C ALA A 211 -17.73 8.60 2.76
N LEU A 212 -17.16 7.39 2.90
CA LEU A 212 -17.61 6.19 2.21
C LEU A 212 -18.49 5.28 3.08
N ASP A 213 -18.66 5.58 4.39
CA ASP A 213 -19.53 4.81 5.30
C ASP A 213 -20.99 5.23 5.10
N PRO A 214 -21.87 4.32 4.60
CA PRO A 214 -23.28 4.66 4.35
C PRO A 214 -24.12 4.84 5.62
N LYS A 215 -23.60 4.53 6.80
CA LYS A 215 -24.35 4.64 8.06
C LYS A 215 -24.49 6.05 8.61
N GLU A 216 -23.65 6.99 8.23
CA GLU A 216 -23.77 8.39 8.65
C GLU A 216 -24.81 9.17 7.81
N THR A 217 -25.02 8.80 6.55
CA THR A 217 -25.99 9.47 5.66
C THR A 217 -27.46 9.18 6.02
N MET A 218 -27.75 8.23 6.90
CA MET A 218 -29.12 7.92 7.36
C MET A 218 -29.49 8.59 8.68
N LYS A 219 -28.67 9.50 9.22
CA LYS A 219 -28.98 10.24 10.46
C LYS A 219 -29.39 11.70 10.22
N LEU A 220 -29.64 12.07 8.98
CA LEU A 220 -30.27 13.34 8.57
C LEU A 220 -31.63 12.99 7.95
#